data_ab889d3a7d3574957af42bc21ccb442a
#
_entry.id   ab889d3a7d3574957af42bc21ccb442a
#
_cell.length_a   1.000
_cell.length_b   1.000
_cell.length_c   1.000
_cell.angle_alpha   90.00
_cell.angle_beta   90.00
_cell.angle_gamma   90.00
#
_symmetry.space_group_name_H-M   'P 1'
#
loop_
_entity.id
_entity.type
_entity.pdbx_description
1 polymer ?
#
loop_
_entity_poly.entity_id
_entity_poly.type
_entity_poly.pdbx_seq_one_letter_code
_entity_poly.pdbx_strand_id
1 'polypeptide(L)'
;MINKKWLVSGLASMVLASSLFGAKVTALKTAIAEEGFQMYIVAEILKKMGHEVEVTNDVEYNIAFKTIANNAKSNDVYFMAAHWDPLQNEMIKGAGGEEKLARFSNFISNCAQGYIIDKKTADKYNIKYINDLNKPEIAKLFDVDGNGKADLTGCSAGWGCEKVIEHQLDAYGLRDNIDHRQGSYSALIADTIAQYKTGKPILYYTWTPYWVSGKLVPGKDVVFLQVTHSANPNTASTKLPNGADYGFNINHQRIVANASINTKNKDIAKLFDIVKLSVNDVSGQNMLMANGQNKEKDIQRHVQSWLKTNSTKVDAWIKEAKAAK
;
A
#
# COMPACT_ATOMS: atom_id res chain seq x y z
N MET A 1 -48.59 9.09 -71.22
CA MET A 1 -49.00 8.34 -70.01
C MET A 1 -47.74 8.13 -69.18
N ILE A 2 -47.61 8.90 -68.11
CA ILE A 2 -46.38 9.01 -67.33
C ILE A 2 -46.69 8.44 -65.93
N ASN A 3 -46.03 7.31 -65.63
CA ASN A 3 -46.15 6.71 -64.26
C ASN A 3 -45.15 7.36 -63.33
N LYS A 4 -45.67 8.01 -62.26
CA LYS A 4 -44.91 8.51 -61.12
C LYS A 4 -44.52 7.36 -60.24
N LYS A 5 -43.20 7.10 -60.07
CA LYS A 5 -42.68 6.22 -59.04
C LYS A 5 -42.49 7.05 -57.75
N TRP A 6 -43.07 6.64 -56.68
CA TRP A 6 -42.88 7.15 -55.33
C TRP A 6 -41.56 6.64 -54.80
N LEU A 7 -40.65 7.58 -54.44
CA LEU A 7 -39.47 7.30 -53.67
C LEU A 7 -39.87 7.33 -52.20
N VAL A 8 -39.85 6.17 -51.56
CA VAL A 8 -39.96 6.05 -50.11
C VAL A 8 -38.56 6.22 -49.54
N SER A 9 -38.33 7.38 -48.90
CA SER A 9 -37.12 7.64 -48.12
C SER A 9 -37.21 6.86 -46.81
N GLY A 10 -36.49 5.74 -46.74
CA GLY A 10 -36.26 5.05 -45.49
C GLY A 10 -35.28 5.83 -44.64
N LEU A 11 -35.76 6.50 -43.58
CA LEU A 11 -34.90 6.94 -42.48
C LEU A 11 -34.36 5.69 -41.77
N ALA A 12 -33.13 5.35 -42.04
CA ALA A 12 -32.41 4.38 -41.21
C ALA A 12 -32.09 5.05 -39.88
N SER A 13 -32.90 4.77 -38.87
CA SER A 13 -32.57 5.07 -37.49
C SER A 13 -31.35 4.23 -37.10
N MET A 14 -30.15 4.83 -37.16
CA MET A 14 -28.98 4.28 -36.48
C MET A 14 -29.28 4.34 -34.98
N VAL A 15 -29.78 3.27 -34.43
CA VAL A 15 -29.71 3.01 -33.00
C VAL A 15 -28.23 2.84 -32.69
N LEU A 16 -27.64 3.87 -32.11
CA LEU A 16 -26.36 3.74 -31.41
C LEU A 16 -26.59 2.71 -30.32
N ALA A 17 -26.19 1.48 -30.60
CA ALA A 17 -25.99 0.48 -29.55
C ALA A 17 -24.86 1.01 -28.66
N SER A 18 -25.22 1.82 -27.64
CA SER A 18 -24.35 2.08 -26.51
C SER A 18 -23.91 0.71 -26.01
N SER A 19 -22.63 0.43 -26.07
CA SER A 19 -22.01 -0.82 -25.70
C SER A 19 -22.54 -1.24 -24.31
N LEU A 20 -23.20 -2.38 -24.24
CA LEU A 20 -23.65 -3.06 -23.03
C LEU A 20 -22.47 -3.58 -22.18
N PHE A 21 -21.25 -3.29 -22.59
CA PHE A 21 -20.02 -3.68 -21.91
C PHE A 21 -19.53 -2.52 -21.04
N GLY A 22 -19.25 -2.83 -19.77
CA GLY A 22 -18.58 -1.91 -18.85
C GLY A 22 -17.21 -1.48 -19.38
N ALA A 23 -16.58 -0.52 -18.71
CA ALA A 23 -15.24 -0.06 -19.06
C ALA A 23 -14.22 -1.20 -18.95
N LYS A 24 -13.16 -1.13 -19.76
CA LYS A 24 -11.96 -1.94 -19.53
C LYS A 24 -11.14 -1.35 -18.41
N VAL A 25 -10.73 -2.20 -17.47
CA VAL A 25 -10.01 -1.80 -16.27
C VAL A 25 -8.76 -2.65 -16.11
N THR A 26 -7.61 -1.99 -16.03
CA THR A 26 -6.32 -2.63 -15.72
C THR A 26 -5.97 -2.33 -14.27
N ALA A 27 -5.99 -3.36 -13.43
CA ALA A 27 -5.57 -3.32 -12.05
C ALA A 27 -4.07 -3.63 -11.97
N LEU A 28 -3.27 -2.64 -11.56
CA LEU A 28 -1.81 -2.75 -11.44
C LEU A 28 -1.50 -3.36 -10.07
N LYS A 29 -1.13 -4.65 -10.07
CA LYS A 29 -0.74 -5.38 -8.86
C LYS A 29 0.68 -4.97 -8.47
N THR A 30 0.87 -4.52 -7.23
CA THR A 30 2.19 -4.14 -6.71
C THR A 30 3.08 -5.36 -6.46
N ALA A 31 4.40 -5.14 -6.43
CA ALA A 31 5.39 -6.19 -6.13
C ALA A 31 5.31 -6.71 -4.68
N ILE A 32 4.53 -6.05 -3.81
CA ILE A 32 4.26 -6.54 -2.45
C ILE A 32 3.06 -7.47 -2.50
N ALA A 33 3.31 -8.77 -2.35
CA ALA A 33 2.27 -9.80 -2.48
C ALA A 33 1.09 -9.60 -1.51
N GLU A 34 1.38 -9.07 -0.31
CA GLU A 34 0.40 -8.77 0.74
C GLU A 34 -0.61 -7.69 0.34
N GLU A 35 -0.27 -6.81 -0.58
CA GLU A 35 -1.20 -5.79 -1.12
C GLU A 35 -2.14 -6.37 -2.19
N GLY A 36 -1.90 -7.59 -2.65
CA GLY A 36 -2.74 -8.27 -3.63
C GLY A 36 -4.18 -8.44 -3.16
N PHE A 37 -4.39 -8.77 -1.88
CA PHE A 37 -5.72 -8.98 -1.31
C PHE A 37 -6.66 -7.78 -1.51
N GLN A 38 -6.21 -6.60 -1.12
CA GLN A 38 -6.99 -5.37 -1.22
C GLN A 38 -7.27 -4.99 -2.68
N MET A 39 -6.30 -5.18 -3.55
CA MET A 39 -6.46 -4.93 -4.99
C MET A 39 -7.49 -5.91 -5.60
N TYR A 40 -7.42 -7.21 -5.28
CA TYR A 40 -8.39 -8.19 -5.78
C TYR A 40 -9.81 -7.95 -5.26
N ILE A 41 -9.98 -7.45 -4.03
CA ILE A 41 -11.32 -7.04 -3.53
C ILE A 41 -11.92 -5.98 -4.46
N VAL A 42 -11.15 -4.94 -4.78
CA VAL A 42 -11.61 -3.87 -5.68
C VAL A 42 -11.90 -4.42 -7.07
N ALA A 43 -11.01 -5.25 -7.62
CA ALA A 43 -11.18 -5.88 -8.93
C ALA A 43 -12.47 -6.73 -9.01
N GLU A 44 -12.74 -7.55 -8.00
CA GLU A 44 -13.96 -8.38 -7.96
C GLU A 44 -15.25 -7.56 -7.80
N ILE A 45 -15.20 -6.45 -7.05
CA ILE A 45 -16.34 -5.52 -6.98
C ILE A 45 -16.60 -4.89 -8.35
N LEU A 46 -15.56 -4.45 -9.07
CA LEU A 46 -15.70 -3.90 -10.42
C LEU A 46 -16.28 -4.92 -11.41
N LYS A 47 -15.87 -6.19 -11.34
CA LYS A 47 -16.49 -7.29 -12.13
C LYS A 47 -17.96 -7.46 -11.80
N LYS A 48 -18.36 -7.41 -10.52
CA LYS A 48 -19.77 -7.44 -10.10
C LYS A 48 -20.57 -6.22 -10.59
N MET A 49 -19.90 -5.09 -10.84
CA MET A 49 -20.51 -3.91 -11.44
C MET A 49 -20.72 -4.07 -12.96
N GLY A 50 -20.06 -5.05 -13.60
CA GLY A 50 -20.16 -5.33 -15.04
C GLY A 50 -18.97 -4.84 -15.87
N HIS A 51 -17.86 -4.45 -15.23
CA HIS A 51 -16.65 -4.04 -15.92
C HIS A 51 -15.75 -5.23 -16.27
N GLU A 52 -14.98 -5.09 -17.37
CA GLU A 52 -13.95 -6.06 -17.76
C GLU A 52 -12.66 -5.72 -17.01
N VAL A 53 -12.21 -6.58 -16.10
CA VAL A 53 -11.04 -6.30 -15.26
C VAL A 53 -9.94 -7.30 -15.52
N GLU A 54 -8.78 -6.77 -15.92
CA GLU A 54 -7.51 -7.48 -16.04
C GLU A 54 -6.58 -7.07 -14.89
N VAL A 55 -5.87 -8.06 -14.32
CA VAL A 55 -4.87 -7.84 -13.28
C VAL A 55 -3.49 -8.10 -13.89
N THR A 56 -2.57 -7.14 -13.74
CA THR A 56 -1.21 -7.28 -14.26
C THR A 56 -0.37 -8.24 -13.41
N ASN A 57 0.78 -8.65 -13.93
CA ASN A 57 1.87 -9.17 -13.10
C ASN A 57 2.37 -8.07 -12.15
N ASP A 58 3.20 -8.47 -11.19
CA ASP A 58 3.76 -7.57 -10.18
C ASP A 58 4.54 -6.41 -10.81
N VAL A 59 4.27 -5.19 -10.35
CA VAL A 59 4.95 -3.98 -10.81
C VAL A 59 5.43 -3.15 -9.61
N GLU A 60 6.60 -2.53 -9.76
CA GLU A 60 7.11 -1.58 -8.76
C GLU A 60 6.29 -0.29 -8.75
N TYR A 61 6.19 0.37 -7.60
CA TYR A 61 5.35 1.57 -7.41
C TYR A 61 5.61 2.67 -8.44
N ASN A 62 6.88 2.99 -8.71
CA ASN A 62 7.24 4.02 -9.67
C ASN A 62 6.79 3.66 -11.10
N ILE A 63 6.81 2.40 -11.47
CA ILE A 63 6.31 1.90 -12.76
C ILE A 63 4.80 1.98 -12.79
N ALA A 64 4.10 1.57 -11.71
CA ALA A 64 2.66 1.67 -11.62
C ALA A 64 2.18 3.12 -11.78
N PHE A 65 2.75 4.07 -11.03
CA PHE A 65 2.38 5.49 -11.15
C PHE A 65 2.62 6.05 -12.55
N LYS A 66 3.77 5.72 -13.19
CA LYS A 66 4.06 6.14 -14.56
C LYS A 66 3.09 5.52 -15.57
N THR A 67 2.74 4.24 -15.40
CA THR A 67 1.77 3.57 -16.27
C THR A 67 0.40 4.25 -16.19
N ILE A 68 -0.09 4.54 -14.98
CA ILE A 68 -1.35 5.27 -14.77
C ILE A 68 -1.28 6.66 -15.43
N ALA A 69 -0.19 7.40 -15.19
CA ALA A 69 0.01 8.76 -15.72
C ALA A 69 0.09 8.81 -17.25
N ASN A 70 0.72 7.81 -17.88
CA ASN A 70 0.79 7.71 -19.34
C ASN A 70 -0.59 7.47 -19.96
N ASN A 71 -1.53 6.93 -19.19
CA ASN A 71 -2.91 6.68 -19.61
C ASN A 71 -3.90 7.75 -19.07
N ALA A 72 -3.40 8.94 -18.66
CA ALA A 72 -4.20 10.00 -18.03
C ALA A 72 -5.45 10.41 -18.82
N LYS A 73 -5.44 10.29 -20.14
CA LYS A 73 -6.53 10.64 -21.07
C LYS A 73 -7.27 9.43 -21.65
N SER A 74 -6.93 8.20 -21.26
CA SER A 74 -7.54 6.97 -21.75
C SER A 74 -9.04 6.92 -21.46
N ASN A 75 -9.80 6.17 -22.28
CA ASN A 75 -11.17 5.77 -21.96
C ASN A 75 -11.19 4.58 -21.00
N ASP A 76 -10.13 3.77 -21.02
CA ASP A 76 -9.94 2.65 -20.12
C ASP A 76 -9.40 3.14 -18.78
N VAL A 77 -9.65 2.37 -17.74
CA VAL A 77 -9.21 2.69 -16.38
C VAL A 77 -7.95 1.90 -16.03
N TYR A 78 -6.94 2.61 -15.56
CA TYR A 78 -5.72 2.03 -14.99
C TYR A 78 -5.66 2.45 -13.52
N PHE A 79 -5.58 1.51 -12.60
CA PHE A 79 -5.55 1.85 -11.18
C PHE A 79 -4.60 0.97 -10.36
N MET A 80 -4.22 1.47 -9.20
CA MET A 80 -3.50 0.78 -8.15
C MET A 80 -4.19 1.05 -6.80
N ALA A 81 -4.28 0.03 -5.92
CA ALA A 81 -5.00 0.11 -4.65
C ALA A 81 -4.08 0.15 -3.42
N ALA A 82 -2.87 0.69 -3.58
CA ALA A 82 -1.85 0.71 -2.53
C ALA A 82 -0.94 1.96 -2.59
N HIS A 83 -1.52 3.14 -2.84
CA HIS A 83 -0.79 4.39 -2.72
C HIS A 83 -0.71 4.80 -1.24
N TRP A 84 0.50 4.79 -0.68
CA TRP A 84 0.80 5.20 0.69
C TRP A 84 0.93 6.73 0.78
N ASP A 85 -0.13 7.40 1.23
CA ASP A 85 -0.20 8.85 1.40
C ASP A 85 0.06 9.23 2.88
N PRO A 86 1.05 10.07 3.23
CA PRO A 86 1.88 10.91 2.34
C PRO A 86 3.22 10.30 1.88
N LEU A 87 3.58 9.09 2.28
CA LEU A 87 4.92 8.51 2.06
C LEU A 87 5.35 8.53 0.58
N GLN A 88 4.41 8.32 -0.34
CA GLN A 88 4.67 8.23 -1.78
C GLN A 88 4.26 9.49 -2.56
N ASN A 89 3.96 10.62 -1.89
CA ASN A 89 3.50 11.83 -2.57
C ASN A 89 4.51 12.39 -3.57
N GLU A 90 5.81 12.28 -3.30
CA GLU A 90 6.84 12.69 -4.26
C GLU A 90 6.87 11.79 -5.51
N MET A 91 6.52 10.51 -5.40
CA MET A 91 6.38 9.62 -6.57
C MET A 91 5.18 10.03 -7.43
N ILE A 92 4.06 10.39 -6.81
CA ILE A 92 2.87 10.95 -7.49
C ILE A 92 3.26 12.22 -8.25
N LYS A 93 3.93 13.15 -7.59
CA LYS A 93 4.40 14.41 -8.18
C LYS A 93 5.35 14.16 -9.35
N GLY A 94 6.32 13.25 -9.19
CA GLY A 94 7.26 12.87 -10.23
C GLY A 94 6.62 12.15 -11.44
N ALA A 95 5.45 11.53 -11.27
CA ALA A 95 4.67 10.93 -12.34
C ALA A 95 3.76 11.94 -13.09
N GLY A 96 3.67 13.20 -12.61
CA GLY A 96 2.89 14.26 -13.23
C GLY A 96 1.72 14.78 -12.38
N GLY A 97 1.66 14.38 -11.10
CA GLY A 97 0.73 14.93 -10.12
C GLY A 97 -0.74 14.69 -10.43
N GLU A 98 -1.60 15.52 -9.85
CA GLU A 98 -3.06 15.38 -9.95
C GLU A 98 -3.62 15.69 -11.35
N GLU A 99 -2.84 16.32 -12.22
CA GLU A 99 -3.20 16.49 -13.63
C GLU A 99 -3.29 15.16 -14.39
N LYS A 100 -2.52 14.16 -13.96
CA LYS A 100 -2.45 12.84 -14.61
C LYS A 100 -3.01 11.71 -13.75
N LEU A 101 -3.06 11.89 -12.44
CA LEU A 101 -3.37 10.87 -11.45
C LEU A 101 -4.51 11.34 -10.54
N ALA A 102 -5.67 10.70 -10.61
CA ALA A 102 -6.75 10.89 -9.66
C ALA A 102 -6.48 10.09 -8.39
N ARG A 103 -6.48 10.74 -7.22
CA ARG A 103 -6.37 10.11 -5.90
C ARG A 103 -7.72 10.14 -5.20
N PHE A 104 -8.13 8.99 -4.67
CA PHE A 104 -9.42 8.86 -4.01
C PHE A 104 -9.30 8.96 -2.48
N SER A 105 -10.43 8.93 -1.79
CA SER A 105 -10.48 8.96 -0.32
C SER A 105 -9.68 7.81 0.30
N ASN A 106 -9.36 7.93 1.61
CA ASN A 106 -8.61 6.88 2.31
C ASN A 106 -9.31 5.53 2.17
N PHE A 107 -8.64 4.58 1.52
CA PHE A 107 -9.07 3.22 1.33
C PHE A 107 -8.80 2.36 2.59
N ILE A 108 -7.58 2.48 3.13
CA ILE A 108 -7.19 1.91 4.42
C ILE A 108 -6.57 3.02 5.24
N SER A 109 -7.10 3.26 6.44
CA SER A 109 -6.66 4.36 7.31
C SER A 109 -5.78 3.86 8.46
N ASN A 110 -4.97 4.77 9.02
CA ASN A 110 -4.16 4.53 10.21
C ASN A 110 -3.07 3.47 10.00
N CYS A 111 -2.38 3.54 8.88
CA CYS A 111 -1.23 2.71 8.55
C CYS A 111 0.01 3.27 9.25
N ALA A 112 0.47 2.58 10.30
CA ALA A 112 1.64 2.98 11.08
C ALA A 112 2.93 2.40 10.50
N GLN A 113 4.06 3.04 10.82
CA GLN A 113 5.41 2.60 10.47
C GLN A 113 6.36 2.92 11.62
N GLY A 114 7.49 2.24 11.73
CA GLY A 114 8.48 2.57 12.74
C GLY A 114 9.67 1.62 12.80
N TYR A 115 10.64 2.00 13.62
CA TYR A 115 11.75 1.16 14.06
C TYR A 115 11.32 0.33 15.27
N ILE A 116 11.77 -0.91 15.30
CA ILE A 116 11.34 -1.88 16.29
C ILE A 116 12.53 -2.70 16.73
N ILE A 117 12.59 -2.98 18.06
CA ILE A 117 13.56 -3.92 18.63
C ILE A 117 12.83 -4.96 19.50
N ASP A 118 13.51 -6.06 19.83
CA ASP A 118 12.97 -7.01 20.78
C ASP A 118 12.83 -6.40 22.17
N LYS A 119 11.72 -6.72 22.82
CA LYS A 119 11.36 -6.16 24.14
C LYS A 119 12.37 -6.53 25.22
N LYS A 120 12.94 -7.75 25.16
CA LYS A 120 13.91 -8.22 26.15
C LYS A 120 15.16 -7.33 26.17
N THR A 121 15.68 -6.97 24.99
CA THR A 121 16.85 -6.09 24.86
C THR A 121 16.48 -4.66 25.26
N ALA A 122 15.31 -4.16 24.81
CA ALA A 122 14.81 -2.84 25.18
C ALA A 122 14.72 -2.67 26.72
N ASP A 123 14.09 -3.61 27.40
CA ASP A 123 13.92 -3.58 28.87
C ASP A 123 15.26 -3.69 29.59
N LYS A 124 16.13 -4.61 29.16
CA LYS A 124 17.43 -4.86 29.82
C LYS A 124 18.36 -3.66 29.78
N TYR A 125 18.38 -2.94 28.65
CA TYR A 125 19.30 -1.82 28.40
C TYR A 125 18.59 -0.46 28.45
N ASN A 126 17.31 -0.41 28.81
CA ASN A 126 16.47 0.79 28.85
C ASN A 126 16.50 1.60 27.55
N ILE A 127 16.42 0.89 26.40
CA ILE A 127 16.42 1.50 25.06
C ILE A 127 14.99 1.94 24.74
N LYS A 128 14.80 3.23 24.45
CA LYS A 128 13.49 3.84 24.17
C LYS A 128 13.47 4.59 22.83
N TYR A 129 14.63 5.06 22.40
CA TYR A 129 14.79 5.88 21.19
C TYR A 129 15.75 5.22 20.23
N ILE A 130 15.53 5.40 18.93
CA ILE A 130 16.51 4.99 17.92
C ILE A 130 17.86 5.71 18.14
N ASN A 131 17.82 6.93 18.67
CA ASN A 131 18.99 7.72 19.05
C ASN A 131 19.85 7.09 20.15
N ASP A 132 19.31 6.14 20.93
CA ASP A 132 20.12 5.41 21.93
C ASP A 132 21.23 4.57 21.27
N LEU A 133 21.06 4.19 19.99
CA LEU A 133 22.05 3.48 19.19
C LEU A 133 23.25 4.37 18.78
N ASN A 134 23.24 5.67 19.14
CA ASN A 134 24.45 6.50 19.05
C ASN A 134 25.54 6.07 20.05
N LYS A 135 25.19 5.24 21.05
CA LYS A 135 26.13 4.61 21.94
C LYS A 135 26.66 3.33 21.31
N PRO A 136 27.97 3.23 21.00
CA PRO A 136 28.54 2.05 20.31
C PRO A 136 28.27 0.72 21.04
N GLU A 137 28.22 0.73 22.38
CA GLU A 137 27.92 -0.43 23.19
C GLU A 137 26.47 -0.91 23.02
N ILE A 138 25.54 -0.01 22.68
CA ILE A 138 24.15 -0.35 22.37
C ILE A 138 24.02 -0.84 20.92
N ALA A 139 24.66 -0.13 19.98
CA ALA A 139 24.67 -0.53 18.58
C ALA A 139 25.17 -1.96 18.37
N LYS A 140 26.27 -2.32 19.05
CA LYS A 140 26.89 -3.67 19.02
C LYS A 140 25.95 -4.80 19.47
N LEU A 141 24.89 -4.52 20.23
CA LEU A 141 23.93 -5.55 20.60
C LEU A 141 23.19 -6.11 19.37
N PHE A 142 23.05 -5.29 18.34
CA PHE A 142 22.32 -5.60 17.11
C PHE A 142 23.25 -5.85 15.91
N ASP A 143 24.55 -5.96 16.16
CA ASP A 143 25.60 -6.28 15.18
C ASP A 143 25.57 -7.79 14.92
N VAL A 144 25.10 -8.20 13.75
CA VAL A 144 24.93 -9.60 13.35
C VAL A 144 26.13 -10.10 12.55
N ASP A 145 26.73 -9.23 11.74
CA ASP A 145 27.85 -9.56 10.82
C ASP A 145 29.24 -9.27 11.41
N GLY A 146 29.31 -8.61 12.58
CA GLY A 146 30.57 -8.36 13.30
C GLY A 146 31.34 -7.13 12.82
N ASN A 147 30.69 -6.22 12.09
CA ASN A 147 31.32 -5.00 11.58
C ASN A 147 31.34 -3.83 12.59
N GLY A 148 30.73 -4.01 13.76
CA GLY A 148 30.65 -3.03 14.85
C GLY A 148 29.44 -2.12 14.78
N LYS A 149 28.58 -2.23 13.79
CA LYS A 149 27.35 -1.45 13.63
C LYS A 149 26.09 -2.31 13.85
N ALA A 150 25.00 -1.67 14.23
CA ALA A 150 23.71 -2.31 14.32
C ALA A 150 23.16 -2.60 12.92
N ASP A 151 22.72 -3.82 12.67
CA ASP A 151 22.08 -4.23 11.43
C ASP A 151 20.59 -3.88 11.44
N LEU A 152 20.21 -2.75 10.86
CA LEU A 152 18.82 -2.39 10.67
C LEU A 152 18.24 -3.13 9.46
N THR A 153 17.42 -4.16 9.68
CA THR A 153 16.56 -4.68 8.60
C THR A 153 15.62 -3.59 8.17
N GLY A 154 15.88 -2.99 7.01
CA GLY A 154 15.28 -1.75 6.59
C GLY A 154 14.42 -1.86 5.34
N CYS A 155 14.15 -0.71 4.78
CA CYS A 155 13.27 -0.55 3.62
C CYS A 155 14.03 -0.85 2.33
N SER A 156 13.38 -1.55 1.39
CA SER A 156 13.98 -1.83 0.08
C SER A 156 14.29 -0.55 -0.68
N ALA A 157 15.37 -0.57 -1.45
CA ALA A 157 15.77 0.54 -2.31
C ALA A 157 14.65 0.92 -3.29
N GLY A 158 14.41 2.22 -3.44
CA GLY A 158 13.35 2.77 -4.29
C GLY A 158 11.98 2.88 -3.61
N TRP A 159 11.81 2.37 -2.40
CA TRP A 159 10.58 2.58 -1.63
C TRP A 159 10.56 3.96 -0.96
N GLY A 160 9.36 4.48 -0.64
CA GLY A 160 9.23 5.79 0.02
C GLY A 160 9.89 5.85 1.39
N CYS A 161 9.85 4.76 2.15
CA CYS A 161 10.47 4.66 3.48
C CYS A 161 11.99 4.67 3.44
N GLU A 162 12.64 4.25 2.36
CA GLU A 162 14.09 4.37 2.19
C GLU A 162 14.55 5.81 2.39
N LYS A 163 13.92 6.75 1.70
CA LYS A 163 14.27 8.17 1.80
C LYS A 163 14.11 8.72 3.22
N VAL A 164 13.10 8.25 3.95
CA VAL A 164 12.86 8.66 5.33
C VAL A 164 13.95 8.10 6.23
N ILE A 165 14.27 6.80 6.13
CA ILE A 165 15.30 6.13 6.92
C ILE A 165 16.67 6.77 6.65
N GLU A 166 17.04 6.93 5.38
CA GLU A 166 18.32 7.54 5.00
C GLU A 166 18.47 8.96 5.55
N HIS A 167 17.41 9.78 5.43
CA HIS A 167 17.38 11.12 6.01
C HIS A 167 17.53 11.10 7.54
N GLN A 168 16.88 10.17 8.21
CA GLN A 168 16.93 10.04 9.67
C GLN A 168 18.28 9.55 10.19
N LEU A 169 18.95 8.64 9.47
CA LEU A 169 20.30 8.23 9.82
C LEU A 169 21.27 9.42 9.85
N ASP A 170 21.13 10.34 8.89
CA ASP A 170 21.92 11.58 8.88
C ASP A 170 21.48 12.55 9.98
N ALA A 171 20.19 12.83 10.09
CA ALA A 171 19.63 13.81 11.02
C ALA A 171 19.87 13.45 12.50
N TYR A 172 19.93 12.16 12.82
CA TYR A 172 20.18 11.66 14.17
C TYR A 172 21.65 11.30 14.43
N GLY A 173 22.54 11.44 13.44
CA GLY A 173 23.96 11.10 13.55
C GLY A 173 24.22 9.59 13.73
N LEU A 174 23.41 8.75 13.10
CA LEU A 174 23.43 7.29 13.28
C LEU A 174 24.26 6.53 12.25
N ARG A 175 24.80 7.20 11.22
CA ARG A 175 25.55 6.56 10.11
C ARG A 175 26.75 5.73 10.54
N ASP A 176 27.42 6.14 11.61
CA ASP A 176 28.60 5.42 12.09
C ASP A 176 28.25 4.17 12.91
N ASN A 177 27.01 4.09 13.39
CA ASN A 177 26.55 3.05 14.31
C ASN A 177 25.48 2.14 13.75
N ILE A 178 24.84 2.47 12.61
CA ILE A 178 23.78 1.66 12.00
C ILE A 178 24.08 1.42 10.52
N ASP A 179 23.99 0.17 10.13
CA ASP A 179 23.91 -0.27 8.73
C ASP A 179 22.46 -0.48 8.33
N HIS A 180 21.98 0.30 7.36
CA HIS A 180 20.67 0.12 6.75
C HIS A 180 20.73 -1.01 5.73
N ARG A 181 20.35 -2.21 6.14
CA ARG A 181 20.32 -3.40 5.30
C ARG A 181 19.12 -3.34 4.37
N GLN A 182 19.42 -3.18 3.08
CA GLN A 182 18.43 -3.12 2.00
C GLN A 182 18.48 -4.37 1.14
N GLY A 183 17.35 -4.74 0.55
CA GLY A 183 17.23 -5.93 -0.30
C GLY A 183 15.79 -6.40 -0.42
N SER A 184 15.59 -7.69 -0.65
CA SER A 184 14.24 -8.28 -0.56
C SER A 184 13.76 -8.20 0.89
N TYR A 185 12.83 -7.30 1.18
CA TYR A 185 12.31 -7.10 2.54
C TYR A 185 11.75 -8.40 3.13
N SER A 186 11.05 -9.22 2.33
CA SER A 186 10.49 -10.49 2.78
C SER A 186 11.58 -11.49 3.22
N ALA A 187 12.73 -11.51 2.55
CA ALA A 187 13.86 -12.35 2.96
C ALA A 187 14.51 -11.80 4.23
N LEU A 188 14.81 -10.49 4.26
CA LEU A 188 15.44 -9.85 5.43
C LEU A 188 14.61 -9.99 6.70
N ILE A 189 13.29 -9.82 6.62
CA ILE A 189 12.42 -9.95 7.80
C ILE A 189 12.27 -11.41 8.24
N ALA A 190 12.33 -12.37 7.32
CA ALA A 190 12.35 -13.79 7.67
C ALA A 190 13.62 -14.14 8.47
N ASP A 191 14.79 -13.63 8.08
CA ASP A 191 16.05 -13.78 8.81
C ASP A 191 15.98 -13.10 10.18
N THR A 192 15.42 -11.90 10.27
CA THR A 192 15.20 -11.19 11.54
C THR A 192 14.33 -12.02 12.50
N ILE A 193 13.25 -12.63 12.01
CA ILE A 193 12.40 -13.51 12.82
C ILE A 193 13.14 -14.77 13.25
N ALA A 194 13.98 -15.34 12.37
CA ALA A 194 14.82 -16.50 12.73
C ALA A 194 15.83 -16.16 13.84
N GLN A 195 16.47 -14.97 13.77
CA GLN A 195 17.35 -14.46 14.82
C GLN A 195 16.61 -14.30 16.15
N TYR A 196 15.44 -13.67 16.15
CA TYR A 196 14.61 -13.53 17.34
C TYR A 196 14.30 -14.87 18.01
N LYS A 197 13.95 -15.91 17.22
CA LYS A 197 13.66 -17.26 17.72
C LYS A 197 14.87 -17.93 18.39
N THR A 198 16.09 -17.55 18.02
CA THR A 198 17.32 -18.02 18.68
C THR A 198 17.70 -17.18 19.90
N GLY A 199 16.89 -16.18 20.26
CA GLY A 199 17.11 -15.31 21.42
C GLY A 199 18.12 -14.16 21.18
N LYS A 200 18.52 -13.93 19.92
CA LYS A 200 19.38 -12.82 19.54
C LYS A 200 18.59 -11.51 19.50
N PRO A 201 19.21 -10.37 19.86
CA PRO A 201 18.63 -9.05 19.63
C PRO A 201 18.32 -8.81 18.16
N ILE A 202 17.25 -8.06 17.89
CA ILE A 202 16.82 -7.70 16.54
C ILE A 202 16.51 -6.22 16.46
N LEU A 203 16.83 -5.61 15.31
CA LEU A 203 16.49 -4.23 14.95
C LEU A 203 15.92 -4.24 13.54
N TYR A 204 14.69 -3.73 13.38
CA TYR A 204 14.04 -3.72 12.08
C TYR A 204 13.06 -2.56 11.94
N TYR A 205 12.79 -2.21 10.69
CA TYR A 205 11.69 -1.36 10.26
C TYR A 205 10.50 -2.24 9.83
N THR A 206 9.29 -1.84 10.14
CA THR A 206 8.07 -2.45 9.59
C THR A 206 6.89 -1.48 9.59
N TRP A 207 5.77 -1.94 9.06
CA TRP A 207 4.54 -1.16 8.92
C TRP A 207 3.29 -1.98 9.23
N THR A 208 2.15 -1.31 9.33
CA THR A 208 0.82 -1.92 9.36
C THR A 208 -0.06 -1.32 8.26
N PRO A 209 -0.94 -2.10 7.59
CA PRO A 209 -1.15 -3.54 7.77
C PRO A 209 0.00 -4.38 7.21
N TYR A 210 0.48 -5.33 7.98
CA TYR A 210 1.44 -6.36 7.57
C TYR A 210 1.43 -7.53 8.56
N TRP A 211 1.86 -8.70 8.14
CA TRP A 211 1.82 -9.91 8.97
C TRP A 211 2.84 -9.97 10.10
N VAL A 212 3.91 -9.21 10.03
CA VAL A 212 5.02 -9.25 11.00
C VAL A 212 4.54 -8.99 12.42
N SER A 213 3.63 -8.02 12.62
CA SER A 213 3.05 -7.70 13.93
C SER A 213 2.25 -8.84 14.57
N GLY A 214 1.86 -9.85 13.79
CA GLY A 214 1.23 -11.06 14.30
C GLY A 214 2.23 -12.15 14.70
N LYS A 215 3.48 -12.09 14.23
CA LYS A 215 4.57 -13.00 14.59
C LYS A 215 5.47 -12.42 15.67
N LEU A 216 5.68 -11.12 15.65
CA LEU A 216 6.43 -10.34 16.63
C LEU A 216 5.45 -9.30 17.21
N VAL A 217 4.76 -9.68 18.27
CA VAL A 217 3.62 -8.92 18.82
C VAL A 217 4.11 -7.70 19.59
N PRO A 218 3.75 -6.46 19.17
CA PRO A 218 4.12 -5.25 19.86
C PRO A 218 3.62 -5.24 21.32
N GLY A 219 4.49 -4.79 22.24
CA GLY A 219 4.22 -4.78 23.68
C GLY A 219 4.47 -6.11 24.39
N LYS A 220 4.50 -7.24 23.66
CA LYS A 220 4.81 -8.57 24.19
C LYS A 220 6.20 -9.04 23.78
N ASP A 221 6.45 -9.12 22.49
CA ASP A 221 7.70 -9.66 21.93
C ASP A 221 8.67 -8.53 21.56
N VAL A 222 8.13 -7.41 21.11
CA VAL A 222 8.88 -6.26 20.56
C VAL A 222 8.29 -4.93 21.03
N VAL A 223 9.07 -3.86 20.86
CA VAL A 223 8.67 -2.47 21.14
C VAL A 223 9.05 -1.55 20.00
N PHE A 224 8.21 -0.55 19.74
CA PHE A 224 8.53 0.56 18.84
C PHE A 224 9.49 1.53 19.53
N LEU A 225 10.51 1.94 18.79
CA LEU A 225 11.43 2.99 19.22
C LEU A 225 10.85 4.35 18.84
N GLN A 226 10.91 5.28 19.77
CA GLN A 226 10.64 6.69 19.49
C GLN A 226 11.86 7.37 18.87
N VAL A 227 11.67 8.59 18.41
CA VAL A 227 12.74 9.51 18.00
C VAL A 227 12.78 10.69 18.97
N THR A 228 13.95 11.31 19.12
CA THR A 228 14.12 12.45 20.04
C THR A 228 13.50 13.74 19.50
N HIS A 229 13.37 13.84 18.19
CA HIS A 229 12.71 14.93 17.47
C HIS A 229 12.28 14.45 16.08
N SER A 230 11.27 15.10 15.52
CA SER A 230 10.83 14.79 14.15
C SER A 230 11.94 15.13 13.15
N ALA A 231 12.31 14.17 12.32
CA ALA A 231 13.20 14.34 11.18
C ALA A 231 12.65 13.50 10.02
N ASN A 232 11.75 14.09 9.25
CA ASN A 232 11.10 13.42 8.12
C ASN A 232 11.09 14.37 6.93
N PRO A 233 11.64 13.97 5.75
CA PRO A 233 11.74 14.86 4.59
C PRO A 233 10.39 15.30 4.02
N ASN A 234 9.29 14.62 4.40
CA ASN A 234 7.95 14.86 3.87
C ASN A 234 7.05 15.69 4.80
N THR A 235 7.49 15.99 6.03
CA THR A 235 6.69 16.77 6.99
C THR A 235 7.57 17.40 8.08
N ALA A 236 7.12 18.52 8.62
CA ALA A 236 7.79 19.20 9.73
C ALA A 236 7.62 18.46 11.08
N SER A 237 6.59 17.64 11.23
CA SER A 237 6.35 16.90 12.48
C SER A 237 5.72 15.53 12.22
N THR A 238 6.22 14.53 12.94
CA THR A 238 5.68 13.15 12.99
C THR A 238 5.08 12.82 14.35
N LYS A 239 4.98 13.83 15.27
CA LYS A 239 4.40 13.64 16.58
C LYS A 239 2.93 13.26 16.51
N LEU A 240 2.57 12.26 17.30
CA LEU A 240 1.18 11.85 17.51
C LEU A 240 0.48 12.81 18.49
N PRO A 241 -0.87 12.82 18.54
CA PRO A 241 -1.63 13.66 19.47
C PRO A 241 -1.29 13.45 20.96
N ASN A 242 -0.82 12.27 21.34
CA ASN A 242 -0.37 11.93 22.70
C ASN A 242 1.07 12.37 22.98
N GLY A 243 1.75 13.04 22.04
CA GLY A 243 3.12 13.53 22.16
C GLY A 243 4.22 12.53 21.79
N ALA A 244 3.90 11.25 21.59
CA ALA A 244 4.87 10.26 21.11
C ALA A 244 5.29 10.55 19.68
N ASP A 245 6.56 10.31 19.34
CA ASP A 245 7.08 10.49 18.00
C ASP A 245 7.87 9.25 17.58
N TYR A 246 7.43 8.59 16.53
CA TYR A 246 8.08 7.39 15.98
C TYR A 246 8.83 7.67 14.67
N GLY A 247 9.01 8.93 14.30
CA GLY A 247 9.78 9.38 13.14
C GLY A 247 9.07 9.21 11.79
N PHE A 248 7.90 8.60 11.76
CA PHE A 248 7.13 8.35 10.54
C PHE A 248 5.72 8.92 10.65
N ASN A 249 5.22 9.44 9.56
CA ASN A 249 3.80 9.83 9.47
C ASN A 249 2.89 8.61 9.62
N ILE A 250 1.73 8.82 10.21
CA ILE A 250 0.62 7.89 9.98
C ILE A 250 0.18 8.03 8.54
N ASN A 251 0.18 6.93 7.81
CA ASN A 251 -0.22 6.88 6.43
C ASN A 251 -1.68 6.41 6.27
N HIS A 252 -2.21 6.69 5.10
CA HIS A 252 -3.41 6.06 4.58
C HIS A 252 -3.07 5.41 3.24
N GLN A 253 -3.61 4.25 2.96
CA GLN A 253 -3.56 3.73 1.61
C GLN A 253 -4.76 4.28 0.83
N ARG A 254 -4.51 4.72 -0.39
CA ARG A 254 -5.51 5.24 -1.31
C ARG A 254 -5.51 4.46 -2.61
N ILE A 255 -6.64 4.48 -3.29
CA ILE A 255 -6.68 4.08 -4.69
C ILE A 255 -6.23 5.26 -5.54
N VAL A 256 -5.39 4.99 -6.53
CA VAL A 256 -4.96 5.96 -7.55
C VAL A 256 -5.31 5.42 -8.91
N ALA A 257 -5.87 6.28 -9.76
CA ALA A 257 -6.22 5.93 -11.14
C ALA A 257 -5.87 7.07 -12.10
N ASN A 258 -5.96 6.82 -13.41
CA ASN A 258 -5.77 7.84 -14.44
C ASN A 258 -6.82 8.96 -14.35
N ALA A 259 -6.40 10.19 -14.55
CA ALA A 259 -7.21 11.40 -14.28
C ALA A 259 -8.55 11.44 -15.04
N SER A 260 -8.62 10.87 -16.26
CA SER A 260 -9.85 10.83 -17.07
C SER A 260 -11.00 10.05 -16.42
N ILE A 261 -10.75 9.23 -15.39
CA ILE A 261 -11.76 8.42 -14.69
C ILE A 261 -12.91 9.30 -14.16
N ASN A 262 -12.60 10.49 -13.65
CA ASN A 262 -13.57 11.40 -13.04
C ASN A 262 -14.64 11.91 -14.03
N THR A 263 -14.34 11.87 -15.32
CA THR A 263 -15.25 12.32 -16.38
C THR A 263 -15.83 11.20 -17.22
N LYS A 264 -15.06 10.13 -17.41
CA LYS A 264 -15.40 9.05 -18.33
C LYS A 264 -15.99 7.81 -17.67
N ASN A 265 -15.66 7.56 -16.40
CA ASN A 265 -16.04 6.37 -15.65
C ASN A 265 -16.46 6.75 -14.22
N LYS A 266 -17.52 7.55 -14.10
CA LYS A 266 -17.95 8.14 -12.82
C LYS A 266 -18.37 7.11 -11.79
N ASP A 267 -18.97 6.00 -12.21
CA ASP A 267 -19.34 4.90 -11.33
C ASP A 267 -18.12 4.22 -10.72
N ILE A 268 -17.04 4.02 -11.50
CA ILE A 268 -15.77 3.48 -10.97
C ILE A 268 -15.10 4.51 -10.04
N ALA A 269 -15.06 5.78 -10.44
CA ALA A 269 -14.54 6.85 -9.60
C ALA A 269 -15.27 6.92 -8.25
N LYS A 270 -16.59 6.82 -8.27
CA LYS A 270 -17.42 6.80 -7.05
C LYS A 270 -17.12 5.57 -6.20
N LEU A 271 -16.98 4.37 -6.80
CA LEU A 271 -16.57 3.17 -6.05
C LEU A 271 -15.24 3.39 -5.35
N PHE A 272 -14.22 3.91 -6.04
CA PHE A 272 -12.89 4.15 -5.48
C PHE A 272 -12.91 5.14 -4.31
N ASP A 273 -13.86 6.05 -4.30
CA ASP A 273 -14.01 7.03 -3.22
C ASP A 273 -14.70 6.46 -1.97
N ILE A 274 -15.63 5.52 -2.14
CA ILE A 274 -16.45 5.01 -1.03
C ILE A 274 -15.98 3.66 -0.47
N VAL A 275 -15.23 2.86 -1.23
CA VAL A 275 -14.73 1.55 -0.77
C VAL A 275 -13.73 1.72 0.37
N LYS A 276 -13.88 0.92 1.44
CA LYS A 276 -13.04 1.01 2.66
C LYS A 276 -12.72 -0.39 3.19
N LEU A 277 -11.45 -0.61 3.54
CA LEU A 277 -11.00 -1.78 4.29
C LEU A 277 -10.42 -1.34 5.64
N SER A 278 -10.52 -2.20 6.64
CA SER A 278 -9.83 -1.99 7.91
C SER A 278 -8.41 -2.54 7.87
N VAL A 279 -7.52 -1.96 8.68
CA VAL A 279 -6.17 -2.52 8.91
C VAL A 279 -6.27 -3.98 9.37
N ASN A 280 -7.29 -4.31 10.18
CA ASN A 280 -7.46 -5.67 10.70
C ASN A 280 -7.85 -6.68 9.60
N ASP A 281 -8.69 -6.29 8.63
CA ASP A 281 -9.03 -7.17 7.49
C ASP A 281 -7.78 -7.56 6.71
N VAL A 282 -6.92 -6.57 6.41
CA VAL A 282 -5.70 -6.78 5.63
C VAL A 282 -4.64 -7.53 6.45
N SER A 283 -4.40 -7.13 7.69
CA SER A 283 -3.43 -7.81 8.57
C SER A 283 -3.83 -9.26 8.85
N GLY A 284 -5.13 -9.51 9.05
CA GLY A 284 -5.65 -10.87 9.24
C GLY A 284 -5.41 -11.76 8.01
N GLN A 285 -5.65 -11.23 6.81
CA GLN A 285 -5.36 -11.96 5.57
C GLN A 285 -3.85 -12.16 5.37
N ASN A 286 -3.03 -11.14 5.62
CA ASN A 286 -1.58 -11.27 5.54
C ASN A 286 -1.03 -12.36 6.50
N MET A 287 -1.65 -12.52 7.68
CA MET A 287 -1.32 -13.63 8.59
C MET A 287 -1.61 -15.01 8.00
N LEU A 288 -2.69 -15.16 7.22
CA LEU A 288 -2.94 -16.41 6.50
C LEU A 288 -1.83 -16.68 5.48
N MET A 289 -1.36 -15.66 4.78
CA MET A 289 -0.22 -15.77 3.84
C MET A 289 1.05 -16.20 4.58
N ALA A 290 1.39 -15.58 5.70
CA ALA A 290 2.55 -15.91 6.53
C ALA A 290 2.47 -17.33 7.14
N ASN A 291 1.29 -17.91 7.22
CA ASN A 291 1.04 -19.29 7.65
C ASN A 291 0.96 -20.28 6.47
N GLY A 292 1.44 -19.89 5.28
CA GLY A 292 1.60 -20.75 4.12
C GLY A 292 0.46 -20.72 3.09
N GLN A 293 -0.59 -19.90 3.31
CA GLN A 293 -1.67 -19.69 2.35
C GLN A 293 -1.36 -18.47 1.44
N ASN A 294 -0.21 -18.51 0.76
CA ASN A 294 0.35 -17.37 0.04
C ASN A 294 0.34 -17.50 -1.50
N LYS A 295 -0.20 -18.60 -2.02
CA LYS A 295 -0.37 -18.76 -3.46
C LYS A 295 -1.52 -17.89 -3.93
N GLU A 296 -1.49 -17.45 -5.18
CA GLU A 296 -2.55 -16.60 -5.73
C GLU A 296 -3.96 -17.20 -5.53
N LYS A 297 -4.13 -18.51 -5.76
CA LYS A 297 -5.40 -19.21 -5.49
C LYS A 297 -5.87 -19.12 -4.03
N ASP A 298 -4.95 -19.00 -3.09
CA ASP A 298 -5.28 -18.84 -1.67
C ASP A 298 -5.77 -17.42 -1.41
N ILE A 299 -5.07 -16.41 -1.96
CA ILE A 299 -5.48 -15.00 -1.87
C ILE A 299 -6.85 -14.81 -2.50
N GLN A 300 -7.10 -15.38 -3.67
CA GLN A 300 -8.41 -15.35 -4.32
C GLN A 300 -9.51 -15.97 -3.44
N ARG A 301 -9.24 -17.10 -2.81
CA ARG A 301 -10.17 -17.73 -1.85
C ARG A 301 -10.45 -16.80 -0.65
N HIS A 302 -9.43 -16.14 -0.10
CA HIS A 302 -9.59 -15.17 0.99
C HIS A 302 -10.45 -13.98 0.54
N VAL A 303 -10.23 -13.47 -0.67
CA VAL A 303 -11.04 -12.41 -1.27
C VAL A 303 -12.52 -12.82 -1.36
N GLN A 304 -12.82 -14.00 -1.92
CA GLN A 304 -14.20 -14.49 -2.03
C GLN A 304 -14.85 -14.69 -0.66
N SER A 305 -14.10 -15.18 0.33
CA SER A 305 -14.57 -15.31 1.71
C SER A 305 -14.92 -13.96 2.32
N TRP A 306 -14.03 -12.98 2.16
CA TRP A 306 -14.25 -11.62 2.66
C TRP A 306 -15.45 -10.95 1.99
N LEU A 307 -15.60 -11.06 0.66
CA LEU A 307 -16.74 -10.52 -0.09
C LEU A 307 -18.06 -11.14 0.35
N LYS A 308 -18.06 -12.44 0.63
CA LYS A 308 -19.24 -13.14 1.15
C LYS A 308 -19.62 -12.64 2.54
N THR A 309 -18.66 -12.53 3.45
CA THR A 309 -18.88 -12.05 4.83
C THR A 309 -19.35 -10.59 4.86
N ASN A 310 -18.87 -9.78 3.92
CA ASN A 310 -19.18 -8.34 3.84
C ASN A 310 -20.20 -8.02 2.73
N SER A 311 -21.01 -8.99 2.27
CA SER A 311 -21.87 -8.83 1.09
C SER A 311 -22.80 -7.63 1.20
N THR A 312 -23.48 -7.42 2.32
CA THR A 312 -24.37 -6.26 2.54
C THR A 312 -23.67 -4.92 2.31
N LYS A 313 -22.45 -4.79 2.81
CA LYS A 313 -21.62 -3.58 2.65
C LYS A 313 -21.19 -3.41 1.20
N VAL A 314 -20.75 -4.50 0.56
CA VAL A 314 -20.33 -4.51 -0.85
C VAL A 314 -21.50 -4.16 -1.77
N ASP A 315 -22.69 -4.72 -1.54
CA ASP A 315 -23.88 -4.42 -2.33
C ASP A 315 -24.32 -2.95 -2.18
N ALA A 316 -24.19 -2.38 -0.99
CA ALA A 316 -24.44 -0.95 -0.76
C ALA A 316 -23.46 -0.08 -1.57
N TRP A 317 -22.17 -0.38 -1.58
CA TRP A 317 -21.18 0.33 -2.39
C TRP A 317 -21.48 0.22 -3.90
N ILE A 318 -21.81 -0.98 -4.39
CA ILE A 318 -22.15 -1.20 -5.81
C ILE A 318 -23.39 -0.37 -6.19
N LYS A 319 -24.41 -0.37 -5.34
CA LYS A 319 -25.64 0.42 -5.57
C LYS A 319 -25.33 1.92 -5.64
N GLU A 320 -24.57 2.42 -4.68
CA GLU A 320 -24.19 3.84 -4.62
C GLU A 320 -23.29 4.25 -5.80
N ALA A 321 -22.29 3.43 -6.15
CA ALA A 321 -21.42 3.66 -7.28
C ALA A 321 -22.19 3.72 -8.61
N LYS A 322 -23.08 2.76 -8.86
CA LYS A 322 -23.89 2.70 -10.09
C LYS A 322 -24.89 3.88 -10.22
N ALA A 323 -25.21 4.56 -9.15
CA ALA A 323 -26.05 5.75 -9.17
C ALA A 323 -25.31 7.02 -9.63
N ALA A 324 -23.99 7.00 -9.70
CA ALA A 324 -23.12 8.14 -10.07
C ALA A 324 -22.88 8.29 -11.59
N LYS A 325 -23.69 7.68 -12.44
CA LYS A 325 -23.56 7.70 -13.91
C LYS A 325 -23.70 9.08 -14.56
#